data_20d7b963d44854d9bf7137daa48e071c
#
_entry.id   20d7b963d44854d9bf7137daa48e071c
#
_cell.length_a   1.000
_cell.length_b   1.000
_cell.length_c   1.000
_cell.angle_alpha   90.00
_cell.angle_beta   90.00
_cell.angle_gamma   90.00
#
_symmetry.space_group_name_H-M   'P 1'
#
loop_
_entity.id
_entity.type
_entity.pdbx_description
1 polymer ?
#
loop_
_entity_poly.entity_id
_entity_poly.type
_entity_poly.pdbx_seq_one_letter_code
_entity_poly.pdbx_strand_id
1 'polypeptide(L)'
;MLILNYCKKKCLLLLVLIAALEGCAITPDKTAQQTKGVTVCDSYLILSMCVQDLDGDGTVDIVYFTDTNEAFMYQEGKQDLVAEVMPFHRCAVPLDEGMQTTTNRILDRGDLSLIEEMSIAKDLLSNYIAAKP
;
A
#
# COMPACT_ATOMS: atom_id res chain seq x y z
N MET A 1 -59.83 -30.38 -13.85
CA MET A 1 -58.50 -31.04 -13.91
C MET A 1 -57.47 -30.29 -14.79
N LEU A 2 -57.87 -29.33 -15.59
CA LEU A 2 -56.98 -28.52 -16.47
C LEU A 2 -56.29 -27.33 -15.78
N ILE A 3 -56.87 -26.80 -14.72
CA ILE A 3 -56.35 -25.60 -14.03
C ILE A 3 -55.15 -25.91 -13.11
N LEU A 4 -55.09 -27.13 -12.56
CA LEU A 4 -53.96 -27.53 -11.70
C LEU A 4 -52.64 -27.71 -12.46
N ASN A 5 -52.72 -28.12 -13.74
CA ASN A 5 -51.51 -28.30 -14.56
C ASN A 5 -50.90 -26.99 -15.04
N TYR A 6 -51.71 -25.94 -15.14
CA TYR A 6 -51.19 -24.62 -15.58
C TYR A 6 -50.41 -23.90 -14.48
N CYS A 7 -50.83 -24.09 -13.22
CA CYS A 7 -50.14 -23.49 -12.07
C CYS A 7 -48.78 -24.18 -11.80
N LYS A 8 -48.70 -25.52 -11.99
CA LYS A 8 -47.43 -26.25 -11.84
C LYS A 8 -46.39 -25.89 -12.89
N LYS A 9 -46.79 -25.62 -14.14
CA LYS A 9 -45.87 -25.21 -15.21
C LYS A 9 -45.36 -23.78 -14.97
N LYS A 10 -46.18 -22.87 -14.48
CA LYS A 10 -45.74 -21.47 -14.17
C LYS A 10 -44.82 -21.42 -12.94
N CYS A 11 -45.09 -22.20 -11.90
CA CYS A 11 -44.21 -22.30 -10.75
C CYS A 11 -42.83 -22.90 -11.11
N LEU A 12 -42.82 -23.92 -11.99
CA LEU A 12 -41.57 -24.52 -12.44
C LEU A 12 -40.72 -23.54 -13.28
N LEU A 13 -41.38 -22.73 -14.13
CA LEU A 13 -40.73 -21.70 -14.93
C LEU A 13 -40.17 -20.53 -14.07
N LEU A 14 -40.90 -20.17 -13.00
CA LEU A 14 -40.45 -19.16 -12.05
C LEU A 14 -39.26 -19.65 -11.23
N LEU A 15 -39.24 -20.91 -10.83
CA LEU A 15 -38.13 -21.52 -10.10
C LEU A 15 -36.85 -21.60 -10.96
N VAL A 16 -36.98 -21.86 -12.25
CA VAL A 16 -35.82 -21.89 -13.18
C VAL A 16 -35.29 -20.48 -13.43
N LEU A 17 -36.14 -19.43 -13.44
CA LEU A 17 -35.69 -18.07 -13.58
C LEU A 17 -34.95 -17.54 -12.33
N ILE A 18 -35.33 -18.01 -11.14
CA ILE A 18 -34.66 -17.61 -9.89
C ILE A 18 -33.28 -18.28 -9.79
N ALA A 19 -33.13 -19.52 -10.29
CA ALA A 19 -31.85 -20.22 -10.31
C ALA A 19 -30.83 -19.62 -11.29
N ALA A 20 -31.27 -18.80 -12.26
CA ALA A 20 -30.38 -18.11 -13.20
C ALA A 20 -29.83 -16.79 -12.68
N LEU A 21 -30.27 -16.30 -11.52
CA LEU A 21 -29.84 -15.06 -10.89
C LEU A 21 -28.76 -15.26 -9.82
N GLU A 22 -28.42 -16.50 -9.48
CA GLU A 22 -27.33 -16.79 -8.54
C GLU A 22 -25.93 -16.79 -9.18
N GLY A 23 -25.81 -16.31 -10.42
CA GLY A 23 -24.57 -16.31 -11.19
C GLY A 23 -23.67 -15.09 -11.06
N CYS A 24 -23.97 -14.13 -10.16
CA CYS A 24 -23.04 -13.07 -9.78
C CYS A 24 -22.66 -13.20 -8.30
N ALA A 25 -22.09 -14.33 -7.95
CA ALA A 25 -21.15 -14.33 -6.85
C ALA A 25 -19.99 -13.45 -7.31
N ILE A 26 -20.01 -12.21 -6.92
CA ILE A 26 -18.81 -11.39 -6.79
C ILE A 26 -17.95 -12.21 -5.83
N THR A 27 -17.06 -13.03 -6.39
CA THR A 27 -15.94 -13.55 -5.61
C THR A 27 -15.28 -12.29 -5.07
N PRO A 28 -15.19 -12.10 -3.73
CA PRO A 28 -14.37 -11.03 -3.22
C PRO A 28 -13.00 -11.28 -3.83
N ASP A 29 -12.61 -10.35 -4.68
CA ASP A 29 -11.29 -10.33 -5.28
C ASP A 29 -10.30 -10.48 -4.11
N LYS A 30 -9.53 -11.57 -4.13
CA LYS A 30 -8.52 -11.85 -3.12
C LYS A 30 -7.31 -10.92 -3.29
N THR A 31 -7.54 -9.75 -3.80
CA THR A 31 -6.53 -8.74 -4.09
C THR A 31 -6.74 -7.52 -3.23
N ALA A 32 -6.82 -7.71 -1.98
CA ALA A 32 -6.31 -6.81 -0.99
C ALA A 32 -5.98 -7.68 0.20
N GLN A 33 -4.98 -8.50 0.07
CA GLN A 33 -4.18 -8.79 1.21
C GLN A 33 -3.73 -7.41 1.67
N GLN A 34 -4.49 -6.83 2.59
CA GLN A 34 -4.03 -5.72 3.40
C GLN A 34 -2.69 -6.19 3.94
N THR A 35 -1.63 -5.79 3.25
CA THR A 35 -0.30 -5.85 3.79
C THR A 35 -0.42 -5.21 5.16
N LYS A 36 -0.07 -5.92 6.19
CA LYS A 36 -0.11 -5.50 7.60
C LYS A 36 0.89 -4.35 7.84
N GLY A 37 1.28 -3.69 6.78
CA GLY A 37 2.32 -2.70 6.76
C GLY A 37 1.91 -1.42 7.48
N VAL A 38 2.85 -0.83 8.14
CA VAL A 38 2.72 0.45 8.81
C VAL A 38 3.14 1.55 7.85
N THR A 39 2.33 2.58 7.72
CA THR A 39 2.66 3.78 6.94
C THR A 39 2.71 4.99 7.88
N VAL A 40 3.79 5.73 7.83
CA VAL A 40 3.97 6.98 8.57
C VAL A 40 4.27 8.09 7.57
N CYS A 41 3.42 9.12 7.56
CA CYS A 41 3.59 10.30 6.71
C CYS A 41 3.79 11.54 7.57
N ASP A 42 4.72 12.40 7.17
CA ASP A 42 4.94 13.68 7.82
C ASP A 42 5.62 14.68 6.88
N SER A 43 5.67 15.93 7.33
CA SER A 43 6.38 17.00 6.64
C SER A 43 7.74 17.23 7.31
N TYR A 44 8.80 16.89 6.61
CA TYR A 44 10.17 17.09 7.05
C TYR A 44 10.75 18.29 6.30
N LEU A 45 10.86 19.43 6.98
CA LEU A 45 11.22 20.73 6.39
C LEU A 45 10.23 21.09 5.27
N ILE A 46 10.67 20.98 4.01
CA ILE A 46 9.88 21.29 2.81
C ILE A 46 9.39 20.04 2.08
N LEU A 47 9.70 18.86 2.62
CA LEU A 47 9.39 17.58 2.00
C LEU A 47 8.24 16.90 2.74
N SER A 48 7.11 16.71 2.07
CA SER A 48 6.02 15.88 2.57
C SER A 48 6.21 14.48 2.04
N MET A 49 6.56 13.54 2.92
CA MET A 49 6.92 12.18 2.53
C MET A 49 6.30 11.13 3.45
N CYS A 50 6.20 9.95 2.93
CA CYS A 50 5.77 8.78 3.66
C CYS A 50 6.88 7.72 3.65
N VAL A 51 7.02 7.04 4.76
CA VAL A 51 7.77 5.80 4.88
C VAL A 51 6.79 4.66 5.12
N GLN A 52 7.02 3.52 4.51
CA GLN A 52 6.11 2.38 4.63
C GLN A 52 6.88 1.08 4.75
N ASP A 53 6.46 0.29 5.73
CA ASP A 53 6.78 -1.12 5.88
C ASP A 53 5.63 -1.89 5.22
N LEU A 54 5.89 -2.64 4.17
CA LEU A 54 4.87 -3.32 3.37
C LEU A 54 4.54 -4.71 3.92
N ASP A 55 5.53 -5.45 4.41
CA ASP A 55 5.35 -6.83 4.86
C ASP A 55 5.23 -6.98 6.39
N GLY A 56 5.43 -5.91 7.14
CA GLY A 56 5.28 -5.88 8.59
C GLY A 56 6.48 -6.46 9.33
N ASP A 57 7.67 -6.42 8.72
CA ASP A 57 8.91 -6.91 9.34
C ASP A 57 9.58 -5.88 10.26
N GLY A 58 9.02 -4.66 10.34
CA GLY A 58 9.53 -3.56 11.17
C GLY A 58 10.61 -2.73 10.50
N THR A 59 10.85 -2.94 9.21
CA THR A 59 11.79 -2.14 8.41
C THR A 59 11.05 -1.39 7.30
N VAL A 60 11.59 -0.26 6.88
CA VAL A 60 11.00 0.53 5.80
C VAL A 60 11.37 -0.10 4.46
N ASP A 61 10.35 -0.49 3.69
CA ASP A 61 10.50 -1.04 2.35
C ASP A 61 10.50 0.04 1.27
N ILE A 62 9.73 1.11 1.48
CA ILE A 62 9.61 2.22 0.53
C ILE A 62 9.54 3.58 1.21
N VAL A 63 10.07 4.55 0.48
CA VAL A 63 9.91 5.97 0.77
C VAL A 63 9.33 6.64 -0.47
N TYR A 64 8.26 7.41 -0.30
CA TYR A 64 7.63 8.14 -1.38
C TYR A 64 7.20 9.54 -0.95
N PHE A 65 7.05 10.45 -1.91
CA PHE A 65 6.52 11.78 -1.66
C PHE A 65 5.03 11.80 -1.93
N THR A 66 4.29 12.52 -1.09
CA THR A 66 2.82 12.54 -1.11
C THR A 66 2.24 13.13 -2.39
N ASP A 67 3.00 13.93 -3.13
CA ASP A 67 2.59 14.58 -4.37
C ASP A 67 2.75 13.70 -5.62
N THR A 68 3.71 12.77 -5.62
CA THR A 68 4.00 11.93 -6.78
C THR A 68 3.30 10.58 -6.74
N ASN A 69 3.09 10.03 -5.53
CA ASN A 69 2.58 8.67 -5.31
C ASN A 69 3.38 7.60 -6.07
N GLU A 70 4.68 7.79 -6.14
CA GLU A 70 5.64 6.87 -6.76
C GLU A 70 6.75 6.55 -5.76
N ALA A 71 7.23 5.30 -5.73
CA ALA A 71 8.34 4.90 -4.87
C ALA A 71 9.60 5.64 -5.30
N PHE A 72 10.16 6.43 -4.40
CA PHE A 72 11.38 7.21 -4.64
C PHE A 72 12.63 6.50 -4.12
N MET A 73 12.52 5.85 -2.98
CA MET A 73 13.53 4.95 -2.46
C MET A 73 12.90 3.62 -2.06
N TYR A 74 13.65 2.55 -2.13
CA TYR A 74 13.17 1.21 -1.83
C TYR A 74 14.24 0.38 -1.14
N GLN A 75 13.82 -0.58 -0.32
CA GLN A 75 14.72 -1.54 0.29
C GLN A 75 15.24 -2.51 -0.78
N GLU A 76 16.55 -2.68 -0.82
CA GLU A 76 17.18 -3.61 -1.75
C GLU A 76 16.66 -5.04 -1.52
N GLY A 77 16.27 -5.72 -2.60
CA GLY A 77 15.68 -7.06 -2.54
C GLY A 77 14.15 -7.09 -2.41
N LYS A 78 13.49 -5.95 -2.18
CA LYS A 78 12.02 -5.85 -2.06
C LYS A 78 11.34 -5.24 -3.30
N GLN A 79 12.05 -5.13 -4.42
CA GLN A 79 11.54 -4.45 -5.63
C GLN A 79 10.22 -5.03 -6.13
N ASP A 80 10.07 -6.35 -6.12
CA ASP A 80 8.85 -7.02 -6.58
C ASP A 80 7.66 -6.66 -5.67
N LEU A 81 7.87 -6.66 -4.35
CA LEU A 81 6.86 -6.27 -3.38
C LEU A 81 6.44 -4.81 -3.56
N VAL A 82 7.39 -3.92 -3.77
CA VAL A 82 7.11 -2.49 -4.02
C VAL A 82 6.33 -2.31 -5.31
N ALA A 83 6.69 -3.00 -6.39
CA ALA A 83 6.04 -2.91 -7.70
C ALA A 83 4.57 -3.38 -7.67
N GLU A 84 4.17 -4.19 -6.70
CA GLU A 84 2.77 -4.61 -6.51
C GLU A 84 1.89 -3.48 -5.96
N VAL A 85 2.47 -2.54 -5.20
CA VAL A 85 1.71 -1.48 -4.51
C VAL A 85 1.79 -0.13 -5.18
N MET A 86 2.92 0.20 -5.79
CA MET A 86 3.08 1.48 -6.49
C MET A 86 4.17 1.43 -7.57
N PRO A 87 4.08 2.30 -8.58
CA PRO A 87 5.12 2.42 -9.59
C PRO A 87 6.41 3.02 -8.98
N PHE A 88 7.55 2.63 -9.55
CA PHE A 88 8.82 3.26 -9.23
C PHE A 88 8.95 4.61 -9.92
N HIS A 89 9.39 5.62 -9.20
CA HIS A 89 9.81 6.87 -9.79
C HIS A 89 11.03 6.64 -10.70
N ARG A 90 11.14 7.40 -11.79
CA ARG A 90 12.27 7.28 -12.75
C ARG A 90 13.66 7.45 -12.12
N CYS A 91 13.75 8.12 -10.97
CA CYS A 91 14.97 8.34 -10.19
C CYS A 91 14.95 7.52 -8.89
N ALA A 92 14.18 6.41 -8.84
CA ALA A 92 14.15 5.56 -7.66
C ALA A 92 15.51 4.94 -7.41
N VAL A 93 15.96 5.00 -6.16
CA VAL A 93 17.24 4.45 -5.72
C VAL A 93 17.05 3.50 -4.53
N PRO A 94 17.91 2.49 -4.37
CA PRO A 94 17.88 1.68 -3.17
C PRO A 94 18.20 2.52 -1.94
N LEU A 95 17.57 2.18 -0.80
CA LEU A 95 17.92 2.75 0.50
C LEU A 95 19.34 2.32 0.86
N ASP A 96 20.22 3.29 1.11
CA ASP A 96 21.50 3.00 1.73
C ASP A 96 21.34 2.75 3.24
N GLU A 97 22.40 2.28 3.90
CA GLU A 97 22.36 1.94 5.33
C GLU A 97 21.97 3.14 6.21
N GLY A 98 22.46 4.34 5.87
CA GLY A 98 22.15 5.57 6.60
C GLY A 98 20.68 5.95 6.45
N MET A 99 20.16 5.90 5.23
CA MET A 99 18.77 6.19 4.95
C MET A 99 17.83 5.13 5.53
N GLN A 100 18.19 3.85 5.46
CA GLN A 100 17.43 2.77 6.10
C GLN A 100 17.31 3.01 7.61
N THR A 101 18.43 3.34 8.27
CA THR A 101 18.44 3.64 9.71
C THR A 101 17.56 4.85 10.03
N THR A 102 17.67 5.92 9.24
CA THR A 102 16.89 7.14 9.45
C THR A 102 15.39 6.89 9.26
N THR A 103 15.01 6.19 8.20
CA THR A 103 13.60 5.92 7.89
C THR A 103 12.96 4.92 8.87
N ASN A 104 13.71 3.93 9.36
CA ASN A 104 13.24 3.03 10.41
C ASN A 104 12.95 3.80 11.72
N ARG A 105 13.74 4.81 12.08
CA ARG A 105 13.46 5.68 13.23
C ARG A 105 12.15 6.46 13.05
N ILE A 106 11.81 6.84 11.83
CA ILE A 106 10.52 7.49 11.53
C ILE A 106 9.37 6.50 11.69
N LEU A 107 9.56 5.26 11.23
CA LEU A 107 8.56 4.20 11.35
C LEU A 107 8.24 3.88 12.82
N ASP A 108 9.28 3.82 13.64
CA ASP A 108 9.24 3.50 15.07
C ASP A 108 8.69 4.64 15.96
N ARG A 109 8.03 5.62 15.41
CA ARG A 109 7.53 6.80 16.10
C ARG A 109 7.07 6.53 17.54
N GLY A 110 8.04 6.55 18.49
CA GLY A 110 7.79 6.97 19.85
C GLY A 110 7.69 8.51 19.92
N ASP A 111 7.47 9.06 21.09
CA ASP A 111 7.52 10.52 21.34
C ASP A 111 8.91 11.07 21.01
N LEU A 112 9.11 11.50 19.77
CA LEU A 112 10.35 12.13 19.32
C LEU A 112 10.40 13.56 19.89
N SER A 113 11.54 13.91 20.47
CA SER A 113 11.81 15.29 20.84
C SER A 113 12.00 16.14 19.57
N LEU A 114 11.77 17.44 19.66
CA LEU A 114 12.01 18.38 18.56
C LEU A 114 13.43 18.28 17.99
N ILE A 115 14.41 18.01 18.83
CA ILE A 115 15.81 17.85 18.41
C ILE A 115 15.98 16.58 17.55
N GLU A 116 15.33 15.49 17.92
CA GLU A 116 15.34 14.25 17.14
C GLU A 116 14.64 14.42 15.81
N GLU A 117 13.49 15.08 15.77
CA GLU A 117 12.79 15.41 14.53
C GLU A 117 13.66 16.25 13.59
N MET A 118 14.33 17.27 14.12
CA MET A 118 15.26 18.09 13.33
C MET A 118 16.47 17.29 12.84
N SER A 119 16.98 16.36 13.64
CA SER A 119 18.06 15.46 13.22
C SER A 119 17.64 14.55 12.08
N ILE A 120 16.45 13.93 12.19
CA ILE A 120 15.88 13.09 11.14
C ILE A 120 15.67 13.92 9.86
N ALA A 121 15.08 15.10 9.96
CA ALA A 121 14.85 15.96 8.80
C ALA A 121 16.17 16.33 8.10
N LYS A 122 17.24 16.64 8.87
CA LYS A 122 18.56 16.91 8.34
C LYS A 122 19.15 15.70 7.61
N ASP A 123 19.05 14.51 8.21
CA ASP A 123 19.60 13.28 7.64
C ASP A 123 18.86 12.92 6.34
N LEU A 124 17.52 13.03 6.33
CA LEU A 124 16.71 12.84 5.13
C LEU A 124 17.10 13.79 4.01
N LEU A 125 17.23 15.09 4.32
CA LEU A 125 17.60 16.08 3.33
C LEU A 125 19.01 15.83 2.77
N SER A 126 19.95 15.49 3.65
CA SER A 126 21.32 15.17 3.26
C SER A 126 21.37 13.97 2.30
N ASN A 127 20.68 12.89 2.65
CA ASN A 127 20.62 11.68 1.84
C ASN A 127 19.84 11.90 0.53
N TYR A 128 18.75 12.67 0.58
CA TYR A 128 18.00 13.05 -0.62
C TYR A 128 18.87 13.83 -1.62
N ILE A 129 19.66 14.78 -1.14
CA ILE A 129 20.58 15.57 -1.99
C ILE A 129 21.70 14.67 -2.54
N ALA A 130 22.23 13.76 -1.73
CA ALA A 130 23.28 12.83 -2.14
C ALA A 130 22.78 11.79 -3.18
N ALA A 131 21.52 11.37 -3.07
CA ALA A 131 20.89 10.41 -4.00
C ALA A 131 20.42 11.07 -5.32
N LYS A 132 20.43 12.39 -5.40
CA LYS A 132 19.98 13.09 -6.60
C LYS A 132 21.09 13.04 -7.66
N PRO A 133 20.86 12.44 -8.86
CA PRO A 133 21.85 12.37 -9.93
C PRO A 133 22.19 13.76 -10.50
#